data_32cec294771512e5a894ea38960d1c7d
#
_entry.id   32cec294771512e5a894ea38960d1c7d
#
_cell.length_a   1.000
_cell.length_b   1.000
_cell.length_c   1.000
_cell.angle_alpha   90.00
_cell.angle_beta   90.00
_cell.angle_gamma   90.00
#
_symmetry.space_group_name_H-M   'P 1'
#
loop_
_entity.id
_entity.type
_entity.pdbx_description
1 polymer ?
#
loop_
_entity_poly.entity_id
_entity_poly.type
_entity_poly.pdbx_seq_one_letter_code
_entity_poly.pdbx_strand_id
1 'polypeptide(L)'
;MKNTLKLRSGAVIPCVDKNTAEKKNYLSRYDLGRLHLMPAGEPVAFSENQDGTVKYYFDSERVVEAPPELWYSSDSKKEKYILENGTPIPRMNVRRAASQGFYTQERLAMMNYETIEEAVAYTMRDNAPVFFYDKKTAIRLPLMCVKCGKDIRFRRKLCKVCYEEDLIVRRAQGDEHRATFFGMDPKRVLFFDLELTGFYDRDEIISISVVNGAGDLVMNTFVKPVHTHKWKKTEKIHGITPEMVENSPTLEELTPELKQMFYDADAIIAYGVSTDFSHIKHIYKTEAEQQALHDKICCCANEFVRYIHEHLPEQVHASLTDAMECLGIEWDGIPHSSIADTYACKKVWEHLFPNYYKKA
;
A
#
# COMPACT_ATOMS: atom_id res chain seq x y z
N MET A 1 13.65 23.52 4.47
CA MET A 1 12.78 24.58 3.87
C MET A 1 13.65 25.76 3.50
N LYS A 2 13.45 26.32 2.32
CA LYS A 2 14.22 27.50 1.88
C LYS A 2 13.72 28.73 2.63
N ASN A 3 14.61 29.47 3.29
CA ASN A 3 14.23 30.69 4.01
C ASN A 3 13.92 31.87 3.07
N THR A 4 14.38 31.78 1.84
CA THR A 4 14.20 32.84 0.81
C THR A 4 14.06 32.21 -0.58
N LEU A 5 13.37 32.88 -1.48
CA LEU A 5 13.20 32.52 -2.88
C LEU A 5 13.59 33.70 -3.79
N LYS A 6 14.41 33.44 -4.81
CA LYS A 6 14.77 34.45 -5.84
C LYS A 6 13.78 34.36 -6.99
N LEU A 7 13.16 35.48 -7.30
CA LEU A 7 12.24 35.63 -8.43
C LEU A 7 13.01 35.81 -9.76
N ARG A 8 12.30 35.67 -10.88
CA ARG A 8 12.89 35.90 -12.22
C ARG A 8 13.41 37.32 -12.43
N SER A 9 12.82 38.30 -11.78
CA SER A 9 13.29 39.71 -11.76
C SER A 9 14.61 39.90 -11.03
N GLY A 10 15.05 38.92 -10.25
CA GLY A 10 16.19 38.99 -9.35
C GLY A 10 15.84 39.37 -7.91
N ALA A 11 14.61 39.80 -7.64
CA ALA A 11 14.13 40.06 -6.28
C ALA A 11 14.17 38.81 -5.39
N VAL A 12 14.54 38.99 -4.12
CA VAL A 12 14.58 37.90 -3.14
C VAL A 12 13.45 38.11 -2.14
N ILE A 13 12.55 37.12 -2.03
CA ILE A 13 11.39 37.15 -1.13
C ILE A 13 11.54 36.15 -0.01
N PRO A 14 11.06 36.47 1.23
CA PRO A 14 11.15 35.59 2.39
C PRO A 14 10.10 34.48 2.35
N CYS A 15 10.43 33.36 2.98
CA CYS A 15 9.45 32.34 3.35
C CYS A 15 8.69 32.81 4.60
N VAL A 16 7.37 32.74 4.56
CA VAL A 16 6.50 33.14 5.68
C VAL A 16 5.48 32.01 5.95
N ASP A 17 5.10 31.83 7.20
CA ASP A 17 3.94 31.04 7.55
C ASP A 17 2.62 31.80 7.34
N LYS A 18 1.49 31.09 7.41
CA LYS A 18 0.16 31.67 7.21
C LYS A 18 -0.14 32.81 8.20
N ASN A 19 0.22 32.65 9.46
CA ASN A 19 -0.05 33.64 10.50
C ASN A 19 0.77 34.93 10.28
N THR A 20 2.02 34.81 9.82
CA THR A 20 2.88 35.94 9.46
C THR A 20 2.35 36.65 8.23
N ALA A 21 1.87 35.91 7.22
CA ALA A 21 1.26 36.52 6.04
C ALA A 21 -0.03 37.29 6.41
N GLU A 22 -0.89 36.75 7.24
CA GLU A 22 -2.11 37.41 7.72
C GLU A 22 -1.78 38.70 8.55
N LYS A 23 -0.81 38.64 9.46
CA LYS A 23 -0.37 39.82 10.26
C LYS A 23 0.18 40.96 9.41
N LYS A 24 0.75 40.62 8.26
CA LYS A 24 1.32 41.60 7.30
C LYS A 24 0.33 42.02 6.20
N ASN A 25 -0.93 41.58 6.31
CA ASN A 25 -1.96 41.82 5.29
C ASN A 25 -1.55 41.34 3.89
N TYR A 26 -0.81 40.22 3.81
CA TYR A 26 -0.44 39.64 2.54
C TYR A 26 -1.55 38.72 2.04
N LEU A 27 -1.94 38.89 0.79
CA LEU A 27 -3.01 38.12 0.14
C LEU A 27 -2.43 37.05 -0.78
N SER A 28 -2.93 35.84 -0.70
CA SER A 28 -2.62 34.80 -1.69
C SER A 28 -3.41 35.03 -2.99
N ARG A 29 -3.01 34.37 -4.08
CA ARG A 29 -3.79 34.39 -5.33
C ARG A 29 -5.24 33.94 -5.14
N TYR A 30 -5.49 33.04 -4.22
CA TYR A 30 -6.83 32.59 -3.87
C TYR A 30 -7.64 33.72 -3.19
N ASP A 31 -7.01 34.43 -2.25
CA ASP A 31 -7.67 35.53 -1.54
C ASP A 31 -7.94 36.72 -2.49
N LEU A 32 -6.99 37.01 -3.37
CA LEU A 32 -7.16 38.02 -4.43
C LEU A 32 -8.32 37.69 -5.35
N GLY A 33 -8.39 36.44 -5.81
CA GLY A 33 -9.51 35.99 -6.68
C GLY A 33 -10.88 36.09 -5.99
N ARG A 34 -10.99 35.80 -4.68
CA ARG A 34 -12.22 35.97 -3.91
C ARG A 34 -12.66 37.43 -3.77
N LEU A 35 -11.71 38.35 -3.74
CA LEU A 35 -11.96 39.78 -3.58
C LEU A 35 -12.08 40.50 -4.93
N HIS A 36 -12.02 39.78 -6.05
CA HIS A 36 -11.98 40.35 -7.40
C HIS A 36 -10.80 41.33 -7.63
N LEU A 37 -9.66 41.00 -7.00
CA LEU A 37 -8.45 41.78 -7.10
C LEU A 37 -7.38 41.03 -7.87
N MET A 38 -6.43 41.77 -8.45
CA MET A 38 -5.21 41.23 -9.04
C MET A 38 -3.99 41.96 -8.50
N PRO A 39 -2.82 41.32 -8.41
CA PRO A 39 -1.61 41.99 -7.95
C PRO A 39 -1.13 42.99 -8.99
N ALA A 40 -0.79 44.20 -8.55
CA ALA A 40 -0.14 45.23 -9.38
C ALA A 40 1.39 45.09 -9.43
N GLY A 41 1.94 44.02 -8.83
CA GLY A 41 3.38 43.79 -8.78
C GLY A 41 3.74 42.35 -8.50
N GLU A 42 5.04 42.12 -8.28
CA GLU A 42 5.56 40.80 -7.94
C GLU A 42 5.17 40.35 -6.52
N PRO A 43 5.19 39.02 -6.24
CA PRO A 43 4.96 38.54 -4.90
C PRO A 43 6.00 39.06 -3.90
N VAL A 44 5.56 39.35 -2.68
CA VAL A 44 6.40 39.89 -1.59
C VAL A 44 6.85 38.81 -0.59
N ALA A 45 6.21 37.66 -0.61
CA ALA A 45 6.55 36.49 0.22
C ALA A 45 6.06 35.18 -0.41
N PHE A 46 6.51 34.07 0.14
CA PHE A 46 6.02 32.73 -0.23
C PHE A 46 5.91 31.81 0.98
N SER A 47 5.16 30.72 0.84
CA SER A 47 5.23 29.55 1.72
C SER A 47 5.41 28.29 0.88
N GLU A 48 6.08 27.28 1.44
CA GLU A 48 6.30 25.98 0.81
C GLU A 48 5.51 24.92 1.57
N ASN A 49 4.66 24.17 0.87
CA ASN A 49 3.90 23.07 1.42
C ASN A 49 4.79 21.83 1.59
N GLN A 50 4.29 20.81 2.33
CA GLN A 50 5.01 19.54 2.54
C GLN A 50 5.30 18.76 1.24
N ASP A 51 4.50 18.99 0.20
CA ASP A 51 4.67 18.40 -1.14
C ASP A 51 5.62 19.19 -2.06
N GLY A 52 6.30 20.23 -1.53
CA GLY A 52 7.21 21.10 -2.27
C GLY A 52 6.51 22.16 -3.12
N THR A 53 5.18 22.27 -3.10
CA THR A 53 4.47 23.31 -3.83
C THR A 53 4.65 24.66 -3.17
N VAL A 54 4.89 25.71 -3.99
CA VAL A 54 5.09 27.08 -3.51
C VAL A 54 3.81 27.90 -3.66
N LYS A 55 3.38 28.51 -2.55
CA LYS A 55 2.28 29.47 -2.51
C LYS A 55 2.83 30.89 -2.38
N TYR A 56 2.52 31.75 -3.34
CA TYR A 56 2.95 33.14 -3.33
C TYR A 56 1.95 34.05 -2.64
N TYR A 57 2.47 35.09 -1.98
CA TYR A 57 1.70 36.13 -1.32
C TYR A 57 2.04 37.49 -1.91
N PHE A 58 1.03 38.38 -1.99
CA PHE A 58 1.08 39.71 -2.56
C PHE A 58 0.65 40.72 -1.50
N ASP A 59 1.24 41.91 -1.57
CA ASP A 59 0.90 42.99 -0.68
C ASP A 59 -0.51 43.52 -0.99
N SER A 60 -1.37 43.56 0.04
CA SER A 60 -2.75 44.03 -0.09
C SER A 60 -2.86 45.54 -0.46
N GLU A 61 -1.79 46.32 -0.24
CA GLU A 61 -1.73 47.74 -0.65
C GLU A 61 -1.34 47.89 -2.13
N ARG A 62 -0.86 46.81 -2.76
CA ARG A 62 -0.41 46.79 -4.16
C ARG A 62 -1.27 45.87 -5.00
N VAL A 63 -2.58 46.07 -4.92
CA VAL A 63 -3.55 45.36 -5.72
C VAL A 63 -4.42 46.34 -6.50
N VAL A 64 -4.93 45.89 -7.62
CA VAL A 64 -5.89 46.60 -8.43
C VAL A 64 -7.11 45.79 -8.62
N GLU A 65 -8.26 46.39 -8.94
CA GLU A 65 -9.46 45.68 -9.28
C GLU A 65 -9.22 44.83 -10.56
N ALA A 66 -9.51 43.55 -10.49
CA ALA A 66 -9.36 42.69 -11.63
C ALA A 66 -10.45 43.01 -12.65
N PRO A 67 -10.13 43.15 -13.93
CA PRO A 67 -11.15 43.35 -14.95
C PRO A 67 -12.15 42.15 -14.91
N PRO A 68 -13.44 42.40 -15.22
CA PRO A 68 -14.51 41.40 -15.10
C PRO A 68 -14.21 40.07 -15.79
N GLU A 69 -13.39 40.09 -16.84
CA GLU A 69 -12.98 38.90 -17.58
C GLU A 69 -12.04 38.00 -16.76
N LEU A 70 -11.32 38.56 -15.76
CA LEU A 70 -10.40 37.84 -14.87
C LEU A 70 -10.99 37.55 -13.49
N TRP A 71 -12.21 37.98 -13.25
CA TRP A 71 -12.87 37.67 -12.01
C TRP A 71 -12.95 36.15 -11.89
N TYR A 72 -12.49 35.64 -10.77
CA TYR A 72 -12.79 34.27 -10.37
C TYR A 72 -14.30 34.19 -10.15
N SER A 73 -15.03 34.08 -11.25
CA SER A 73 -16.45 33.89 -11.17
C SER A 73 -16.68 32.52 -10.53
N SER A 74 -17.36 32.50 -9.40
CA SER A 74 -18.16 31.35 -8.98
C SER A 74 -19.16 30.97 -10.11
N ASP A 75 -19.27 31.81 -11.11
CA ASP A 75 -19.99 31.69 -12.39
C ASP A 75 -19.11 31.18 -13.54
N SER A 76 -18.25 30.16 -13.29
CA SER A 76 -17.88 29.24 -14.38
C SER A 76 -19.14 28.51 -14.96
N LYS A 77 -20.32 28.94 -14.54
CA LYS A 77 -21.62 28.52 -15.03
C LYS A 77 -21.98 29.04 -16.43
N LYS A 78 -21.20 29.95 -17.01
CA LYS A 78 -21.60 30.62 -18.28
C LYS A 78 -20.90 30.09 -19.53
N GLU A 79 -19.73 29.52 -19.48
CA GLU A 79 -19.17 28.87 -20.66
C GLU A 79 -19.75 27.45 -20.78
N LYS A 80 -20.65 27.29 -21.73
CA LYS A 80 -21.19 25.99 -22.14
C LYS A 80 -20.50 25.59 -23.43
N TYR A 81 -20.06 24.37 -23.50
CA TYR A 81 -19.68 23.74 -24.76
C TYR A 81 -20.96 23.10 -25.36
N ILE A 82 -21.19 23.31 -26.66
CA ILE A 82 -22.30 22.68 -27.35
C ILE A 82 -21.80 21.47 -28.09
N LEU A 83 -22.30 20.29 -27.70
CA LEU A 83 -21.98 19.02 -28.35
C LEU A 83 -22.54 18.98 -29.75
N GLU A 84 -22.11 18.05 -30.58
CA GLU A 84 -22.59 17.91 -31.97
C GLU A 84 -24.13 17.72 -32.10
N ASN A 85 -24.72 17.07 -31.10
CA ASN A 85 -26.17 16.90 -30.99
C ASN A 85 -26.93 18.15 -30.51
N GLY A 86 -26.23 19.26 -30.24
CA GLY A 86 -26.79 20.51 -29.74
C GLY A 86 -26.93 20.61 -28.22
N THR A 87 -26.52 19.58 -27.45
CA THR A 87 -26.60 19.60 -25.99
C THR A 87 -25.56 20.52 -25.38
N PRO A 88 -25.94 21.52 -24.56
CA PRO A 88 -24.99 22.39 -23.88
C PRO A 88 -24.47 21.73 -22.61
N ILE A 89 -23.14 21.54 -22.48
CA ILE A 89 -22.47 21.01 -21.28
C ILE A 89 -21.66 22.08 -20.55
N PRO A 90 -21.60 22.07 -19.21
CA PRO A 90 -20.91 23.07 -18.42
C PRO A 90 -19.40 22.87 -18.42
N ARG A 91 -18.67 23.98 -18.32
CA ARG A 91 -17.24 23.94 -17.99
C ARG A 91 -17.04 23.55 -16.53
N MET A 92 -16.10 22.63 -16.28
CA MET A 92 -15.85 22.11 -14.95
C MET A 92 -14.36 21.81 -14.76
N ASN A 93 -13.78 22.13 -13.58
CA ASN A 93 -12.42 21.69 -13.30
C ASN A 93 -12.36 20.20 -12.91
N VAL A 94 -11.19 19.60 -13.07
CA VAL A 94 -10.96 18.16 -12.85
C VAL A 94 -11.37 17.69 -11.45
N ARG A 95 -11.09 18.49 -10.40
CA ARG A 95 -11.45 18.12 -9.01
C ARG A 95 -12.97 18.08 -8.81
N ARG A 96 -13.67 19.06 -9.32
CA ARG A 96 -15.14 19.12 -9.24
C ARG A 96 -15.78 18.01 -10.07
N ALA A 97 -15.28 17.75 -11.27
CA ALA A 97 -15.73 16.62 -12.09
C ALA A 97 -15.57 15.29 -11.32
N ALA A 98 -14.39 15.03 -10.77
CA ALA A 98 -14.12 13.80 -10.01
C ALA A 98 -15.01 13.66 -8.76
N SER A 99 -15.28 14.75 -8.03
CA SER A 99 -16.20 14.72 -6.87
C SER A 99 -17.66 14.39 -7.23
N GLN A 100 -18.04 14.59 -8.48
CA GLN A 100 -19.36 14.24 -9.03
C GLN A 100 -19.39 12.87 -9.74
N GLY A 101 -18.25 12.17 -9.78
CA GLY A 101 -18.14 10.89 -10.47
C GLY A 101 -17.90 11.01 -11.98
N PHE A 102 -17.50 12.20 -12.46
CA PHE A 102 -17.23 12.47 -13.86
C PHE A 102 -15.74 12.36 -14.15
N TYR A 103 -15.38 11.61 -15.17
CA TYR A 103 -13.99 11.31 -15.52
C TYR A 103 -13.76 11.43 -17.02
N THR A 104 -12.51 11.69 -17.42
CA THR A 104 -12.16 11.64 -18.86
C THR A 104 -12.26 10.20 -19.38
N GLN A 105 -12.42 10.05 -20.69
CA GLN A 105 -12.47 8.75 -21.35
C GLN A 105 -11.22 7.89 -21.02
N GLU A 106 -10.02 8.49 -21.06
CA GLU A 106 -8.77 7.81 -20.70
C GLU A 106 -8.79 7.31 -19.25
N ARG A 107 -9.30 8.15 -18.33
CA ARG A 107 -9.39 7.78 -16.92
C ARG A 107 -10.40 6.67 -16.68
N LEU A 108 -11.52 6.67 -17.39
CA LEU A 108 -12.52 5.59 -17.36
C LEU A 108 -11.93 4.29 -17.94
N ALA A 109 -11.21 4.37 -19.06
CA ALA A 109 -10.54 3.21 -19.65
C ALA A 109 -9.52 2.60 -18.69
N MET A 110 -8.71 3.43 -17.98
CA MET A 110 -7.80 2.95 -16.92
C MET A 110 -8.52 2.24 -15.76
N MET A 111 -9.79 2.55 -15.51
CA MET A 111 -10.64 1.89 -14.51
C MET A 111 -11.47 0.73 -15.08
N ASN A 112 -11.24 0.34 -16.36
CA ASN A 112 -11.99 -0.64 -17.14
C ASN A 112 -13.47 -0.27 -17.34
N TYR A 113 -13.73 0.99 -17.67
CA TYR A 113 -15.04 1.47 -18.08
C TYR A 113 -14.98 1.99 -19.51
N GLU A 114 -16.02 1.75 -20.28
CA GLU A 114 -16.24 2.29 -21.61
C GLU A 114 -17.42 3.26 -21.56
N THR A 115 -17.27 4.42 -22.20
CA THR A 115 -18.34 5.42 -22.32
C THR A 115 -19.25 5.05 -23.45
N ILE A 116 -20.56 5.02 -23.17
CA ILE A 116 -21.62 4.79 -24.16
C ILE A 116 -22.49 6.01 -24.37
N GLU A 117 -22.42 6.96 -23.46
CA GLU A 117 -23.18 8.21 -23.51
C GLU A 117 -22.27 9.39 -23.82
N GLU A 118 -22.87 10.51 -24.11
CA GLU A 118 -22.19 11.74 -24.42
C GLU A 118 -21.56 12.38 -23.18
N ALA A 119 -20.64 13.30 -23.42
CA ALA A 119 -19.98 14.03 -22.36
C ALA A 119 -20.99 14.87 -21.55
N VAL A 120 -20.80 14.90 -20.22
CA VAL A 120 -21.65 15.64 -19.27
C VAL A 120 -21.04 16.97 -18.84
N ALA A 121 -19.73 17.15 -19.02
CA ALA A 121 -19.00 18.37 -18.73
C ALA A 121 -17.68 18.40 -19.53
N TYR A 122 -17.01 19.56 -19.52
CA TYR A 122 -15.71 19.71 -20.17
C TYR A 122 -14.76 20.60 -19.37
N THR A 123 -13.46 20.51 -19.68
CA THR A 123 -12.44 21.49 -19.28
C THR A 123 -11.60 21.87 -20.49
N MET A 124 -10.77 22.92 -20.36
CA MET A 124 -9.82 23.27 -21.40
C MET A 124 -8.42 22.86 -20.97
N ARG A 125 -7.69 22.22 -21.86
CA ARG A 125 -6.25 21.92 -21.71
C ARG A 125 -5.57 22.27 -23.03
N ASP A 126 -4.52 23.10 -22.98
CA ASP A 126 -3.75 23.50 -24.16
C ASP A 126 -4.63 24.04 -25.32
N ASN A 127 -5.62 24.85 -24.98
CA ASN A 127 -6.65 25.42 -25.88
C ASN A 127 -7.57 24.41 -26.55
N ALA A 128 -7.59 23.17 -26.11
CA ALA A 128 -8.52 22.15 -26.59
C ALA A 128 -9.51 21.70 -25.49
N PRO A 129 -10.77 21.38 -25.84
CA PRO A 129 -11.72 20.83 -24.88
C PRO A 129 -11.35 19.40 -24.52
N VAL A 130 -11.35 19.10 -23.20
CA VAL A 130 -11.23 17.77 -22.64
C VAL A 130 -12.56 17.42 -21.99
N PHE A 131 -13.20 16.38 -22.44
CA PHE A 131 -14.54 15.99 -22.02
C PHE A 131 -14.55 15.06 -20.83
N PHE A 132 -15.57 15.18 -19.99
CA PHE A 132 -15.87 14.30 -18.87
C PHE A 132 -17.16 13.55 -19.11
N TYR A 133 -17.17 12.28 -18.70
CA TYR A 133 -18.28 11.34 -18.84
C TYR A 133 -18.69 10.84 -17.46
N ASP A 134 -19.98 10.56 -17.27
CA ASP A 134 -20.48 10.03 -16.02
C ASP A 134 -20.11 8.55 -15.89
N LYS A 135 -19.39 8.20 -14.84
CA LYS A 135 -19.03 6.81 -14.54
C LYS A 135 -20.25 5.93 -14.27
N LYS A 136 -21.36 6.50 -13.79
CA LYS A 136 -22.57 5.73 -13.47
C LYS A 136 -23.24 5.18 -14.72
N THR A 137 -23.14 5.90 -15.86
CA THR A 137 -23.69 5.48 -17.14
C THR A 137 -22.68 4.72 -18.00
N ALA A 138 -21.40 4.75 -17.63
CA ALA A 138 -20.36 4.01 -18.32
C ALA A 138 -20.46 2.50 -18.05
N ILE A 139 -20.24 1.69 -19.08
CA ILE A 139 -20.23 0.22 -18.97
C ILE A 139 -18.90 -0.23 -18.36
N ARG A 140 -18.98 -1.03 -17.31
CA ARG A 140 -17.80 -1.69 -16.75
C ARG A 140 -17.40 -2.86 -17.63
N LEU A 141 -16.24 -2.76 -18.25
CA LEU A 141 -15.69 -3.84 -19.06
C LEU A 141 -15.20 -4.99 -18.18
N PRO A 142 -15.36 -6.25 -18.60
CA PRO A 142 -14.82 -7.38 -17.90
C PRO A 142 -13.29 -7.32 -17.88
N LEU A 143 -12.70 -7.68 -16.74
CA LEU A 143 -11.25 -7.79 -16.61
C LEU A 143 -10.77 -9.05 -17.31
N MET A 144 -10.06 -8.90 -18.41
CA MET A 144 -9.54 -10.02 -19.20
C MET A 144 -8.31 -10.65 -18.53
N CYS A 145 -8.11 -11.93 -18.77
CA CYS A 145 -6.95 -12.69 -18.31
C CYS A 145 -5.64 -12.06 -18.78
N VAL A 146 -4.70 -11.84 -17.86
CA VAL A 146 -3.39 -11.21 -18.20
C VAL A 146 -2.47 -12.15 -19.00
N LYS A 147 -2.71 -13.48 -18.98
CA LYS A 147 -1.90 -14.48 -19.71
C LYS A 147 -2.37 -14.68 -21.14
N CYS A 148 -3.66 -14.94 -21.35
CA CYS A 148 -4.20 -15.22 -22.68
C CYS A 148 -4.93 -14.06 -23.35
N GLY A 149 -5.39 -13.07 -22.60
CA GLY A 149 -6.16 -11.93 -23.09
C GLY A 149 -7.57 -12.24 -23.62
N LYS A 150 -7.99 -13.51 -23.61
CA LYS A 150 -9.22 -13.99 -24.29
C LYS A 150 -10.40 -14.17 -23.37
N ASP A 151 -10.16 -14.57 -22.12
CA ASP A 151 -11.21 -14.94 -21.19
C ASP A 151 -11.25 -14.03 -19.96
N ILE A 152 -12.40 -13.96 -19.30
CA ILE A 152 -12.59 -13.18 -18.07
C ILE A 152 -11.73 -13.75 -16.93
N ARG A 153 -11.16 -12.87 -16.12
CA ARG A 153 -10.36 -13.23 -14.95
C ARG A 153 -11.19 -14.02 -13.93
N PHE A 154 -10.60 -15.10 -13.45
CA PHE A 154 -11.13 -15.95 -12.39
C PHE A 154 -10.37 -15.73 -11.08
N ARG A 155 -9.06 -16.07 -11.03
CA ARG A 155 -8.19 -15.87 -9.87
C ARG A 155 -6.82 -15.36 -10.30
N ARG A 156 -6.10 -14.66 -9.43
CA ARG A 156 -4.73 -14.12 -9.71
C ARG A 156 -4.61 -13.39 -11.05
N LYS A 157 -5.66 -12.68 -11.46
CA LYS A 157 -5.74 -11.99 -12.77
C LYS A 157 -5.72 -12.94 -13.99
N LEU A 158 -5.87 -14.25 -13.78
CA LEU A 158 -5.93 -15.29 -14.82
C LEU A 158 -7.39 -15.76 -15.02
N CYS A 159 -7.72 -16.24 -16.21
CA CYS A 159 -8.95 -17.00 -16.43
C CYS A 159 -8.82 -18.41 -15.82
N LYS A 160 -9.93 -19.14 -15.78
CA LYS A 160 -9.94 -20.49 -15.16
C LYS A 160 -8.88 -21.42 -15.75
N VAL A 161 -8.81 -21.52 -17.08
CA VAL A 161 -7.85 -22.38 -17.78
C VAL A 161 -6.41 -21.99 -17.48
N CYS A 162 -6.07 -20.70 -17.66
CA CYS A 162 -4.72 -20.21 -17.37
C CYS A 162 -4.35 -20.30 -15.90
N TYR A 163 -5.32 -20.22 -14.99
CA TYR A 163 -5.12 -20.42 -13.57
C TYR A 163 -4.81 -21.88 -13.24
N GLU A 164 -5.54 -22.82 -13.84
CA GLU A 164 -5.30 -24.26 -13.65
C GLU A 164 -3.92 -24.67 -14.19
N GLU A 165 -3.52 -24.15 -15.36
CA GLU A 165 -2.17 -24.34 -15.90
C GLU A 165 -1.08 -23.75 -14.98
N ASP A 166 -1.26 -22.51 -14.49
CA ASP A 166 -0.35 -21.86 -13.56
C ASP A 166 -0.24 -22.65 -12.24
N LEU A 167 -1.35 -23.20 -11.79
CA LEU A 167 -1.41 -24.03 -10.59
C LEU A 167 -0.59 -25.33 -10.73
N ILE A 168 -0.66 -25.99 -11.90
CA ILE A 168 0.15 -27.18 -12.19
C ILE A 168 1.64 -26.85 -12.14
N VAL A 169 2.05 -25.76 -12.79
CA VAL A 169 3.46 -25.31 -12.80
C VAL A 169 3.94 -24.99 -11.38
N ARG A 170 3.15 -24.25 -10.63
CA ARG A 170 3.48 -23.88 -9.23
C ARG A 170 3.54 -25.09 -8.32
N ARG A 171 2.66 -26.07 -8.52
CA ARG A 171 2.70 -27.33 -7.77
C ARG A 171 4.00 -28.08 -8.04
N ALA A 172 4.38 -28.23 -9.31
CA ALA A 172 5.63 -28.88 -9.67
C ALA A 172 6.86 -28.16 -9.08
N GLN A 173 6.93 -26.84 -9.19
CA GLN A 173 7.98 -26.01 -8.58
C GLN A 173 7.99 -26.14 -7.06
N GLY A 174 6.82 -26.12 -6.42
CA GLY A 174 6.69 -26.33 -4.98
C GLY A 174 7.13 -27.72 -4.54
N ASP A 175 6.88 -28.75 -5.34
CA ASP A 175 7.33 -30.12 -5.07
C ASP A 175 8.85 -30.25 -5.15
N GLU A 176 9.45 -29.65 -6.18
CA GLU A 176 10.91 -29.60 -6.34
C GLU A 176 11.56 -28.82 -5.20
N HIS A 177 11.05 -27.63 -4.88
CA HIS A 177 11.54 -26.82 -3.77
C HIS A 177 11.38 -27.56 -2.43
N ARG A 178 10.24 -28.20 -2.19
CA ARG A 178 9.97 -28.98 -0.99
C ARG A 178 10.92 -30.17 -0.83
N ALA A 179 11.26 -30.83 -1.92
CA ALA A 179 12.19 -31.97 -1.90
C ALA A 179 13.57 -31.56 -1.34
N THR A 180 13.96 -30.29 -1.47
CA THR A 180 15.23 -29.79 -0.94
C THR A 180 15.22 -29.59 0.58
N PHE A 181 14.03 -29.53 1.21
CA PHE A 181 13.88 -29.24 2.65
C PHE A 181 13.65 -30.49 3.51
N PHE A 182 13.46 -31.68 2.93
CA PHE A 182 13.26 -32.90 3.69
C PHE A 182 14.56 -33.43 4.31
N GLY A 183 14.44 -33.99 5.51
CA GLY A 183 15.59 -34.58 6.23
C GLY A 183 16.53 -33.54 6.84
N MET A 184 16.04 -32.36 7.13
CA MET A 184 16.81 -31.30 7.79
C MET A 184 16.95 -31.53 9.29
N ASP A 185 18.02 -30.95 9.86
CA ASP A 185 18.17 -30.86 11.31
C ASP A 185 17.07 -29.94 11.87
N PRO A 186 16.20 -30.40 12.79
CA PRO A 186 15.15 -29.57 13.35
C PRO A 186 15.67 -28.29 14.00
N LYS A 187 16.89 -28.27 14.54
CA LYS A 187 17.48 -27.06 15.11
C LYS A 187 17.85 -25.99 14.08
N ARG A 188 17.98 -26.38 12.81
CA ARG A 188 18.30 -25.47 11.70
C ARG A 188 17.08 -25.10 10.85
N VAL A 189 15.89 -25.57 11.24
CA VAL A 189 14.63 -25.15 10.67
C VAL A 189 13.98 -24.15 11.60
N LEU A 190 13.69 -22.95 11.11
CA LEU A 190 13.08 -21.88 11.90
C LEU A 190 11.63 -21.66 11.48
N PHE A 191 10.80 -21.41 12.46
CA PHE A 191 9.44 -20.89 12.29
C PHE A 191 9.42 -19.48 12.86
N PHE A 192 8.79 -18.54 12.16
CA PHE A 192 8.70 -17.17 12.66
C PHE A 192 7.38 -16.52 12.31
N ASP A 193 7.03 -15.51 13.10
CA ASP A 193 5.88 -14.66 12.89
C ASP A 193 6.18 -13.23 13.37
N LEU A 194 5.51 -12.26 12.77
CA LEU A 194 5.68 -10.83 13.03
C LEU A 194 4.37 -10.17 13.36
N GLU A 195 4.38 -9.25 14.34
CA GLU A 195 3.30 -8.28 14.51
C GLU A 195 3.73 -6.91 14.00
N LEU A 196 2.80 -6.19 13.39
CA LEU A 196 3.07 -4.96 12.65
C LEU A 196 2.21 -3.79 13.13
N THR A 197 2.70 -2.57 12.93
CA THR A 197 1.92 -1.35 13.20
C THR A 197 0.73 -1.14 12.26
N GLY A 198 0.63 -1.92 11.18
CA GLY A 198 -0.44 -1.79 10.19
C GLY A 198 -0.42 -2.89 9.13
N PHE A 199 -1.03 -2.62 7.96
CA PHE A 199 -1.27 -3.60 6.90
C PHE A 199 -0.54 -3.28 5.58
N TYR A 200 0.36 -2.31 5.58
CA TYR A 200 1.04 -1.82 4.38
C TYR A 200 2.55 -2.01 4.47
N ASP A 201 3.24 -2.07 3.36
CA ASP A 201 4.70 -2.25 3.27
C ASP A 201 5.53 -1.19 4.03
N ARG A 202 4.94 -0.04 4.34
CA ARG A 202 5.54 1.04 5.12
C ARG A 202 5.39 0.89 6.63
N ASP A 203 4.58 -0.07 7.07
CA ASP A 203 4.34 -0.30 8.48
C ASP A 203 5.54 -1.01 9.12
N GLU A 204 5.72 -0.86 10.43
CA GLU A 204 6.91 -1.30 11.13
C GLU A 204 6.64 -2.54 11.97
N ILE A 205 7.66 -3.37 12.12
CA ILE A 205 7.64 -4.55 12.99
C ILE A 205 7.62 -4.09 14.46
N ILE A 206 6.72 -4.66 15.27
CA ILE A 206 6.60 -4.39 16.71
C ILE A 206 6.70 -5.63 17.58
N SER A 207 6.70 -6.82 16.98
CA SER A 207 7.01 -8.07 17.67
C SER A 207 7.60 -9.07 16.67
N ILE A 208 8.57 -9.85 17.15
CA ILE A 208 9.20 -10.94 16.40
C ILE A 208 9.26 -12.16 17.31
N SER A 209 8.76 -13.28 16.83
CA SER A 209 8.92 -14.58 17.49
C SER A 209 9.53 -15.58 16.53
N VAL A 210 10.50 -16.34 17.03
CA VAL A 210 11.19 -17.40 16.28
C VAL A 210 11.31 -18.63 17.16
N VAL A 211 10.85 -19.78 16.65
CA VAL A 211 11.10 -21.08 17.28
C VAL A 211 11.79 -22.00 16.27
N ASN A 212 12.58 -22.95 16.73
CA ASN A 212 13.15 -23.94 15.83
C ASN A 212 12.26 -25.18 15.69
N GLY A 213 12.59 -26.07 14.77
CA GLY A 213 11.86 -27.31 14.54
C GLY A 213 11.89 -28.27 15.74
N ALA A 214 12.89 -28.18 16.62
CA ALA A 214 12.93 -28.94 17.88
C ALA A 214 11.94 -28.42 18.93
N GLY A 215 11.36 -27.22 18.71
CA GLY A 215 10.43 -26.56 19.63
C GLY A 215 11.11 -25.60 20.60
N ASP A 216 12.43 -25.38 20.48
CA ASP A 216 13.14 -24.43 21.33
C ASP A 216 12.77 -22.99 20.89
N LEU A 217 12.52 -22.13 21.88
CA LEU A 217 12.35 -20.69 21.66
C LEU A 217 13.71 -20.08 21.34
N VAL A 218 13.85 -19.55 20.12
CA VAL A 218 15.09 -18.91 19.66
C VAL A 218 15.07 -17.41 19.91
N MET A 219 13.95 -16.77 19.59
CA MET A 219 13.73 -15.35 19.86
C MET A 219 12.24 -15.10 20.15
N ASN A 220 11.96 -14.22 21.11
CA ASN A 220 10.63 -13.65 21.33
C ASN A 220 10.81 -12.28 21.96
N THR A 221 10.63 -11.24 21.17
CA THR A 221 10.89 -9.88 21.61
C THR A 221 9.93 -8.88 20.99
N PHE A 222 9.59 -7.86 21.73
CA PHE A 222 9.02 -6.65 21.17
C PHE A 222 10.08 -5.84 20.44
N VAL A 223 9.63 -5.06 19.46
CA VAL A 223 10.48 -4.19 18.64
C VAL A 223 9.92 -2.77 18.73
N LYS A 224 10.78 -1.81 19.05
CA LYS A 224 10.41 -0.40 19.07
C LYS A 224 10.33 0.15 17.64
N PRO A 225 9.16 0.59 17.17
CA PRO A 225 9.05 1.27 15.88
C PRO A 225 9.68 2.67 15.96
N VAL A 226 10.29 3.11 14.86
CA VAL A 226 11.03 4.39 14.80
C VAL A 226 10.15 5.54 14.32
N HIS A 227 9.24 5.25 13.39
CA HIS A 227 8.42 6.27 12.70
C HIS A 227 6.96 6.26 13.12
N THR A 228 6.43 5.11 13.53
CA THR A 228 5.02 4.92 13.83
C THR A 228 4.80 4.96 15.35
N HIS A 229 4.04 5.93 15.83
CA HIS A 229 3.80 6.12 17.26
C HIS A 229 2.40 5.67 17.73
N LYS A 230 1.50 5.31 16.80
CA LYS A 230 0.12 4.87 17.10
C LYS A 230 -0.40 3.93 16.03
N TRP A 231 -0.97 2.79 16.45
CA TRP A 231 -1.52 1.76 15.56
C TRP A 231 -2.83 1.15 16.06
N LYS A 232 -3.79 1.98 16.42
CA LYS A 232 -5.08 1.61 17.04
C LYS A 232 -5.86 0.50 16.33
N LYS A 233 -5.64 0.27 15.03
CA LYS A 233 -6.37 -0.77 14.28
C LYS A 233 -5.77 -2.14 14.55
N THR A 234 -4.46 -2.28 14.44
CA THR A 234 -3.74 -3.54 14.66
C THR A 234 -3.57 -3.82 16.14
N GLU A 235 -3.47 -2.80 17.00
CA GLU A 235 -3.52 -2.94 18.47
C GLU A 235 -4.76 -3.74 18.93
N LYS A 236 -5.92 -3.54 18.28
CA LYS A 236 -7.13 -4.31 18.59
C LYS A 236 -7.04 -5.79 18.19
N ILE A 237 -6.12 -6.15 17.34
CA ILE A 237 -5.92 -7.51 16.84
C ILE A 237 -4.92 -8.24 17.75
N HIS A 238 -3.72 -7.70 17.91
CA HIS A 238 -2.61 -8.34 18.62
C HIS A 238 -2.42 -7.84 20.07
N GLY A 239 -3.13 -6.77 20.48
CA GLY A 239 -3.09 -6.25 21.86
C GLY A 239 -1.81 -5.51 22.25
N ILE A 240 -0.84 -5.34 21.34
CA ILE A 240 0.43 -4.67 21.63
C ILE A 240 0.21 -3.16 21.56
N THR A 241 0.44 -2.46 22.68
CA THR A 241 0.32 -1.01 22.78
C THR A 241 1.67 -0.31 22.56
N PRO A 242 1.69 1.00 22.25
CA PRO A 242 2.93 1.76 22.15
C PRO A 242 3.79 1.71 23.41
N GLU A 243 3.17 1.70 24.58
CA GLU A 243 3.84 1.67 25.88
C GLU A 243 4.59 0.34 26.11
N MET A 244 4.05 -0.78 25.60
CA MET A 244 4.67 -2.09 25.74
C MET A 244 6.01 -2.19 24.99
N VAL A 245 6.17 -1.45 23.91
CA VAL A 245 7.35 -1.51 23.05
C VAL A 245 8.34 -0.35 23.26
N GLU A 246 7.98 0.61 24.14
CA GLU A 246 8.75 1.86 24.30
C GLU A 246 10.22 1.63 24.68
N ASN A 247 10.48 0.63 25.51
CA ASN A 247 11.81 0.29 26.00
C ASN A 247 12.42 -0.95 25.29
N SER A 248 11.81 -1.39 24.20
CA SER A 248 12.31 -2.53 23.41
C SER A 248 13.40 -2.08 22.45
N PRO A 249 14.26 -3.00 21.99
CA PRO A 249 15.24 -2.69 20.94
C PRO A 249 14.54 -2.33 19.63
N THR A 250 15.18 -1.51 18.85
CA THR A 250 14.76 -1.21 17.46
C THR A 250 15.09 -2.39 16.53
N LEU A 251 14.47 -2.43 15.35
CA LEU A 251 14.81 -3.44 14.33
C LEU A 251 16.28 -3.33 13.90
N GLU A 252 16.84 -2.12 13.86
CA GLU A 252 18.26 -1.90 13.52
C GLU A 252 19.20 -2.55 14.55
N GLU A 253 18.89 -2.43 15.83
CA GLU A 253 19.65 -3.07 16.91
C GLU A 253 19.57 -4.59 16.88
N LEU A 254 18.42 -5.17 16.49
CA LEU A 254 18.22 -6.62 16.34
C LEU A 254 18.79 -7.17 15.02
N THR A 255 19.05 -6.34 14.03
CA THR A 255 19.46 -6.76 12.68
C THR A 255 20.68 -7.70 12.67
N PRO A 256 21.76 -7.48 13.43
CA PRO A 256 22.90 -8.40 13.42
C PRO A 256 22.53 -9.82 13.87
N GLU A 257 21.73 -9.94 14.93
CA GLU A 257 21.29 -11.22 15.48
C GLU A 257 20.34 -11.94 14.52
N LEU A 258 19.35 -11.22 13.96
CA LEU A 258 18.41 -11.75 12.97
C LEU A 258 19.12 -12.25 11.72
N LYS A 259 20.09 -11.48 11.21
CA LYS A 259 20.89 -11.89 10.03
C LYS A 259 21.66 -13.18 10.29
N GLN A 260 22.32 -13.29 11.45
CA GLN A 260 23.07 -14.49 11.80
C GLN A 260 22.14 -15.71 11.93
N MET A 261 21.02 -15.55 12.63
CA MET A 261 20.01 -16.58 12.81
C MET A 261 19.46 -17.11 11.46
N PHE A 262 19.08 -16.22 10.56
CA PHE A 262 18.57 -16.60 9.24
C PHE A 262 19.67 -17.13 8.31
N TYR A 263 20.91 -16.68 8.47
CA TYR A 263 22.04 -17.24 7.74
C TYR A 263 22.31 -18.69 8.13
N ASP A 264 22.27 -19.00 9.41
CA ASP A 264 22.53 -20.34 9.96
C ASP A 264 21.38 -21.33 9.71
N ALA A 265 20.17 -20.84 9.43
CA ALA A 265 19.02 -21.68 9.12
C ALA A 265 19.18 -22.37 7.76
N ASP A 266 18.72 -23.63 7.66
CA ASP A 266 18.57 -24.35 6.40
C ASP A 266 17.21 -24.09 5.75
N ALA A 267 16.16 -23.88 6.56
CA ALA A 267 14.83 -23.48 6.12
C ALA A 267 14.18 -22.51 7.11
N ILE A 268 13.32 -21.65 6.60
CA ILE A 268 12.57 -20.66 7.37
C ILE A 268 11.11 -20.76 6.97
N ILE A 269 10.21 -20.96 7.92
CA ILE A 269 8.80 -21.21 7.66
C ILE A 269 7.96 -20.14 8.37
N ALA A 270 6.99 -19.57 7.65
CA ALA A 270 5.99 -18.68 8.23
C ALA A 270 4.61 -18.96 7.65
N TYR A 271 3.55 -18.52 8.35
CA TYR A 271 2.20 -18.62 7.84
C TYR A 271 1.82 -17.34 7.13
N GLY A 272 1.67 -17.38 5.80
CA GLY A 272 1.36 -16.15 5.03
C GLY A 272 2.58 -15.28 4.70
N VAL A 273 3.68 -15.90 4.38
CA VAL A 273 5.04 -15.34 4.12
C VAL A 273 5.08 -13.99 3.39
N SER A 274 4.11 -13.67 2.51
CA SER A 274 4.17 -12.44 1.72
C SER A 274 4.25 -11.17 2.58
N THR A 275 3.53 -11.13 3.70
CA THR A 275 3.53 -10.00 4.62
C THR A 275 4.84 -9.98 5.43
N ASP A 276 5.19 -11.10 6.06
CA ASP A 276 6.38 -11.19 6.90
C ASP A 276 7.66 -10.91 6.11
N PHE A 277 7.77 -11.52 4.91
CA PHE A 277 8.92 -11.29 4.05
C PHE A 277 9.01 -9.84 3.56
N SER A 278 7.89 -9.18 3.26
CA SER A 278 7.92 -7.79 2.79
C SER A 278 8.53 -6.84 3.82
N HIS A 279 8.43 -7.17 5.11
CA HIS A 279 8.97 -6.38 6.21
C HIS A 279 10.36 -6.85 6.65
N ILE A 280 10.55 -8.15 6.89
CA ILE A 280 11.82 -8.67 7.42
C ILE A 280 12.98 -8.56 6.42
N LYS A 281 12.72 -8.60 5.09
CA LYS A 281 13.75 -8.42 4.07
C LYS A 281 14.53 -7.11 4.19
N HIS A 282 13.93 -6.08 4.81
CA HIS A 282 14.57 -4.77 4.95
C HIS A 282 15.76 -4.75 5.93
N ILE A 283 15.96 -5.80 6.71
CA ILE A 283 17.22 -5.96 7.46
C ILE A 283 18.42 -6.15 6.50
N TYR A 284 18.19 -6.56 5.24
CA TYR A 284 19.20 -6.74 4.21
C TYR A 284 19.23 -5.55 3.25
N LYS A 285 20.45 -5.14 2.86
CA LYS A 285 20.64 -3.92 2.06
C LYS A 285 20.66 -4.18 0.55
N THR A 286 20.95 -5.41 0.13
CA THR A 286 21.10 -5.78 -1.27
C THR A 286 20.01 -6.75 -1.72
N GLU A 287 19.60 -6.66 -2.99
CA GLU A 287 18.65 -7.61 -3.57
C GLU A 287 19.17 -9.05 -3.52
N ALA A 288 20.46 -9.26 -3.67
CA ALA A 288 21.06 -10.59 -3.59
C ALA A 288 20.90 -11.22 -2.21
N GLU A 289 21.11 -10.45 -1.12
CA GLU A 289 20.89 -10.93 0.25
C GLU A 289 19.40 -11.22 0.51
N GLN A 290 18.51 -10.34 0.01
CA GLN A 290 17.05 -10.53 0.12
C GLN A 290 16.60 -11.78 -0.63
N GLN A 291 17.17 -12.05 -1.81
CA GLN A 291 16.91 -13.25 -2.59
C GLN A 291 17.42 -14.50 -1.86
N ALA A 292 18.62 -14.46 -1.30
CA ALA A 292 19.16 -15.57 -0.51
C ALA A 292 18.30 -15.90 0.73
N LEU A 293 17.72 -14.90 1.39
CA LEU A 293 16.70 -15.11 2.42
C LEU A 293 15.45 -15.75 1.83
N HIS A 294 14.92 -15.20 0.73
CA HIS A 294 13.72 -15.71 0.07
C HIS A 294 13.83 -17.18 -0.33
N ASP A 295 14.99 -17.59 -0.81
CA ASP A 295 15.25 -18.97 -1.27
C ASP A 295 15.17 -19.99 -0.14
N LYS A 296 15.33 -19.57 1.12
CA LYS A 296 15.18 -20.40 2.32
C LYS A 296 13.75 -20.42 2.87
N ILE A 297 12.86 -19.54 2.40
CA ILE A 297 11.55 -19.35 3.00
C ILE A 297 10.50 -20.26 2.36
N CYS A 298 9.75 -20.97 3.22
CA CYS A 298 8.58 -21.76 2.87
C CYS A 298 7.31 -21.13 3.46
N CYS A 299 6.25 -21.08 2.65
CA CYS A 299 4.94 -20.57 3.07
C CYS A 299 4.03 -21.71 3.53
N CYS A 300 3.81 -21.83 4.84
CA CYS A 300 2.92 -22.84 5.42
C CYS A 300 1.48 -22.70 4.91
N ALA A 301 0.98 -21.45 4.75
CA ALA A 301 -0.37 -21.24 4.20
C ALA A 301 -0.53 -21.79 2.77
N ASN A 302 0.50 -21.68 1.93
CA ASN A 302 0.43 -22.27 0.58
C ASN A 302 0.35 -23.79 0.61
N GLU A 303 1.05 -24.43 1.53
CA GLU A 303 1.00 -25.88 1.72
C GLU A 303 -0.34 -26.33 2.31
N PHE A 304 -0.90 -25.56 3.24
CA PHE A 304 -2.25 -25.83 3.73
C PHE A 304 -3.31 -25.64 2.63
N VAL A 305 -3.22 -24.59 1.80
CA VAL A 305 -4.10 -24.41 0.62
C VAL A 305 -4.03 -25.64 -0.31
N ARG A 306 -2.85 -26.22 -0.49
CA ARG A 306 -2.67 -27.42 -1.27
C ARG A 306 -3.37 -28.61 -0.61
N TYR A 307 -3.15 -28.80 0.68
CA TYR A 307 -3.77 -29.85 1.47
C TYR A 307 -5.31 -29.80 1.40
N ILE A 308 -5.93 -28.63 1.61
CA ILE A 308 -7.39 -28.51 1.53
C ILE A 308 -7.93 -28.78 0.13
N HIS A 309 -7.22 -28.41 -0.93
CA HIS A 309 -7.64 -28.72 -2.31
C HIS A 309 -7.61 -30.23 -2.60
N GLU A 310 -6.73 -30.97 -1.94
CA GLU A 310 -6.57 -32.40 -2.14
C GLU A 310 -7.48 -33.24 -1.22
N HIS A 311 -7.70 -32.78 0.01
CA HIS A 311 -8.36 -33.55 1.06
C HIS A 311 -9.68 -32.96 1.57
N LEU A 312 -9.87 -31.65 1.45
CA LEU A 312 -11.02 -30.91 2.00
C LEU A 312 -11.57 -29.87 0.98
N PRO A 313 -12.10 -30.34 -0.17
CA PRO A 313 -12.48 -29.44 -1.27
C PRO A 313 -13.55 -28.40 -0.91
N GLU A 314 -14.35 -28.65 0.12
CA GLU A 314 -15.39 -27.73 0.62
C GLU A 314 -14.79 -26.58 1.45
N GLN A 315 -13.55 -26.69 1.91
CA GLN A 315 -12.87 -25.66 2.68
C GLN A 315 -12.44 -24.51 1.76
N VAL A 316 -12.95 -23.30 2.02
CA VAL A 316 -12.72 -22.13 1.19
C VAL A 316 -11.67 -21.16 1.77
N HIS A 317 -11.56 -21.14 3.10
CA HIS A 317 -10.67 -20.25 3.83
C HIS A 317 -9.41 -20.98 4.29
N ALA A 318 -8.31 -20.28 4.37
CA ALA A 318 -6.99 -20.82 4.69
C ALA A 318 -6.16 -19.89 5.58
N SER A 319 -6.81 -19.20 6.54
CA SER A 319 -6.10 -18.52 7.62
C SER A 319 -5.43 -19.51 8.56
N LEU A 320 -4.53 -19.05 9.42
CA LEU A 320 -3.92 -19.93 10.44
C LEU A 320 -4.98 -20.52 11.38
N THR A 321 -6.00 -19.75 11.75
CA THR A 321 -7.13 -20.22 12.54
C THR A 321 -7.90 -21.31 11.81
N ASP A 322 -8.22 -21.11 10.51
CA ASP A 322 -8.89 -22.16 9.72
C ASP A 322 -8.04 -23.44 9.65
N ALA A 323 -6.72 -23.32 9.53
CA ALA A 323 -5.84 -24.48 9.50
C ALA A 323 -5.83 -25.23 10.84
N MET A 324 -5.74 -24.54 11.96
CA MET A 324 -5.79 -25.13 13.29
C MET A 324 -7.12 -25.88 13.51
N GLU A 325 -8.24 -25.24 13.18
CA GLU A 325 -9.58 -25.83 13.29
C GLU A 325 -9.75 -27.05 12.38
N CYS A 326 -9.42 -26.94 11.08
CA CYS A 326 -9.56 -28.03 10.12
C CYS A 326 -8.72 -29.25 10.45
N LEU A 327 -7.54 -29.06 11.04
CA LEU A 327 -6.60 -30.12 11.40
C LEU A 327 -6.83 -30.62 12.84
N GLY A 328 -7.76 -30.05 13.60
CA GLY A 328 -8.04 -30.40 14.99
C GLY A 328 -6.85 -30.10 15.93
N ILE A 329 -6.09 -29.05 15.66
CA ILE A 329 -4.90 -28.68 16.42
C ILE A 329 -5.26 -27.60 17.45
N GLU A 330 -4.88 -27.80 18.70
CA GLU A 330 -5.12 -26.84 19.77
C GLU A 330 -4.03 -25.75 19.81
N TRP A 331 -4.46 -24.52 20.14
CA TRP A 331 -3.58 -23.36 20.32
C TRP A 331 -2.75 -23.47 21.59
N ASP A 332 -1.47 -23.10 21.49
CA ASP A 332 -0.59 -22.84 22.65
C ASP A 332 -0.51 -21.32 22.87
N GLY A 333 -1.49 -20.76 23.56
CA GLY A 333 -1.55 -19.33 23.84
C GLY A 333 -2.71 -18.64 23.14
N ILE A 334 -2.66 -17.31 23.07
CA ILE A 334 -3.71 -16.46 22.54
C ILE A 334 -3.40 -16.18 21.05
N PRO A 335 -4.34 -16.49 20.12
CA PRO A 335 -4.20 -16.12 18.71
C PRO A 335 -3.93 -14.64 18.54
N HIS A 336 -3.19 -14.28 17.49
CA HIS A 336 -2.70 -12.93 17.22
C HIS A 336 -1.64 -12.42 18.23
N SER A 337 -0.88 -13.35 18.75
CA SER A 337 0.38 -13.08 19.43
C SER A 337 1.47 -13.78 18.62
N SER A 338 2.50 -13.07 18.21
CA SER A 338 3.53 -13.62 17.32
C SER A 338 4.10 -14.96 17.81
N ILE A 339 4.23 -15.15 19.12
CA ILE A 339 4.73 -16.42 19.67
C ILE A 339 3.70 -17.57 19.53
N ALA A 340 2.42 -17.30 19.80
CA ALA A 340 1.37 -18.33 19.64
C ALA A 340 1.19 -18.69 18.18
N ASP A 341 1.22 -17.70 17.28
CA ASP A 341 1.08 -17.89 15.84
C ASP A 341 2.29 -18.63 15.26
N THR A 342 3.50 -18.37 15.78
CA THR A 342 4.71 -19.15 15.42
C THR A 342 4.59 -20.63 15.81
N TYR A 343 4.15 -20.95 17.04
CA TYR A 343 3.92 -22.34 17.45
C TYR A 343 2.78 -23.00 16.68
N ALA A 344 1.71 -22.27 16.40
CA ALA A 344 0.60 -22.75 15.58
C ALA A 344 1.07 -23.08 14.15
N CYS A 345 1.84 -22.18 13.52
CA CYS A 345 2.45 -22.43 12.21
C CYS A 345 3.31 -23.71 12.23
N LYS A 346 4.15 -23.89 13.25
CA LYS A 346 4.97 -25.10 13.42
C LYS A 346 4.11 -26.35 13.50
N LYS A 347 3.07 -26.37 14.34
CA LYS A 347 2.15 -27.51 14.49
C LYS A 347 1.45 -27.84 13.19
N VAL A 348 0.94 -26.85 12.47
CA VAL A 348 0.32 -27.03 11.15
C VAL A 348 1.31 -27.65 10.18
N TRP A 349 2.54 -27.11 10.10
CA TRP A 349 3.60 -27.62 9.22
C TRP A 349 3.94 -29.08 9.52
N GLU A 350 4.11 -29.44 10.79
CA GLU A 350 4.41 -30.80 11.22
C GLU A 350 3.26 -31.79 10.95
N HIS A 351 2.02 -31.33 11.04
CA HIS A 351 0.85 -32.12 10.64
C HIS A 351 0.83 -32.40 9.14
N LEU A 352 1.14 -31.37 8.32
CA LEU A 352 1.19 -31.51 6.86
C LEU A 352 2.38 -32.37 6.40
N PHE A 353 3.48 -32.37 7.17
CA PHE A 353 4.75 -33.02 6.83
C PHE A 353 5.33 -33.81 8.01
N PRO A 354 4.71 -34.92 8.42
CA PRO A 354 5.13 -35.67 9.62
C PRO A 354 6.53 -36.27 9.54
N ASN A 355 7.15 -36.33 8.35
CA ASN A 355 8.50 -36.84 8.13
C ASN A 355 9.49 -35.76 7.67
N TYR A 356 9.20 -34.50 7.98
CA TYR A 356 9.98 -33.36 7.52
C TYR A 356 11.41 -33.35 8.05
N TYR A 357 11.59 -33.70 9.32
CA TYR A 357 12.90 -33.71 9.96
C TYR A 357 13.66 -35.02 9.73
N LYS A 358 14.98 -34.97 9.86
CA LYS A 358 15.80 -36.19 9.98
C LYS A 358 15.27 -37.04 11.13
N LYS A 359 15.08 -38.31 10.87
CA LYS A 359 14.92 -39.27 11.98
C LYS A 359 16.23 -39.27 12.76
N ALA A 360 16.11 -38.98 14.07
CA ALA A 360 17.23 -39.07 15.00
C ALA A 360 17.82 -40.48 15.04
#